data_97c97565f4b1416a4c1703afa8b056d4
#
_entry.id   97c97565f4b1416a4c1703afa8b056d4
#
_cell.length_a   1.000
_cell.length_b   1.000
_cell.length_c   1.000
_cell.angle_alpha   90.00
_cell.angle_beta   90.00
_cell.angle_gamma   90.00
#
_symmetry.space_group_name_H-M   'P 1'
#
loop_
_entity.id
_entity.type
_entity.pdbx_description
1 polymer ?
#
loop_
_entity_poly.entity_id
_entity_poly.type
_entity_poly.pdbx_seq_one_letter_code
_entity_poly.pdbx_strand_id
1 'polypeptide(L)'
;MSTFKSFSNCLETVVINRMSVICFILFLVIVPIQLNAQSSGDDVFTVVIDAGHGGKDPGAVGKKSYEKNIALAIAKKAGYYIESLIDDVRVIYTRKTDVFVDLDVRADIANRNNADLFISIHINSIPSGRASGTMTFVMGVTKNDNNLQL
;
A
#
# COMPACT_ATOMS: atom_id res chain seq x y z
N MET A 1 30.67 19.26 -70.22
CA MET A 1 29.28 19.06 -69.65
C MET A 1 29.25 18.06 -68.50
N SER A 2 30.34 17.41 -68.11
CA SER A 2 30.42 16.40 -67.04
C SER A 2 30.69 16.97 -65.62
N THR A 3 31.36 18.09 -65.52
CA THR A 3 31.77 18.69 -64.23
C THR A 3 30.64 19.36 -63.46
N PHE A 4 29.56 19.83 -64.13
CA PHE A 4 28.42 20.47 -63.49
C PHE A 4 27.53 19.49 -62.77
N LYS A 5 27.36 18.26 -63.28
CA LYS A 5 26.56 17.17 -62.60
C LYS A 5 27.22 16.64 -61.33
N SER A 6 28.55 16.65 -61.28
CA SER A 6 29.27 16.18 -60.09
C SER A 6 29.14 17.15 -58.91
N PHE A 7 29.03 18.45 -59.19
CA PHE A 7 28.90 19.47 -58.13
C PHE A 7 27.53 19.51 -57.52
N SER A 8 26.44 19.28 -58.30
CA SER A 8 25.08 19.23 -57.82
C SER A 8 24.87 18.00 -56.90
N ASN A 9 25.37 16.84 -57.26
CA ASN A 9 25.25 15.63 -56.43
C ASN A 9 26.01 15.75 -55.09
N CYS A 10 27.15 16.47 -55.08
CA CYS A 10 27.88 16.71 -53.84
C CYS A 10 27.11 17.64 -52.88
N LEU A 11 26.46 18.69 -53.40
CA LEU A 11 25.64 19.60 -52.59
C LEU A 11 24.41 18.92 -51.99
N GLU A 12 23.71 18.11 -52.79
CA GLU A 12 22.54 17.35 -52.33
C GLU A 12 22.91 16.36 -51.22
N THR A 13 24.04 15.64 -51.38
CA THR A 13 24.50 14.70 -50.35
C THR A 13 24.85 15.39 -49.03
N VAL A 14 25.47 16.57 -49.08
CA VAL A 14 25.83 17.34 -47.89
C VAL A 14 24.60 17.91 -47.20
N VAL A 15 23.60 18.37 -47.95
CA VAL A 15 22.35 18.91 -47.39
C VAL A 15 21.52 17.79 -46.72
N ILE A 16 21.38 16.64 -47.36
CA ILE A 16 20.67 15.48 -46.83
C ILE A 16 21.35 14.99 -45.55
N ASN A 17 22.67 14.93 -45.50
CA ASN A 17 23.41 14.49 -44.34
C ASN A 17 23.24 15.46 -43.15
N ARG A 18 23.23 16.78 -43.41
CA ARG A 18 22.98 17.79 -42.37
C ARG A 18 21.55 17.77 -41.85
N MET A 19 20.55 17.59 -42.68
CA MET A 19 19.16 17.44 -42.28
C MET A 19 18.94 16.18 -41.44
N SER A 20 19.56 15.06 -41.84
CA SER A 20 19.50 13.81 -41.07
C SER A 20 20.08 13.94 -39.67
N VAL A 21 21.21 14.64 -39.53
CA VAL A 21 21.85 14.90 -38.23
C VAL A 21 20.97 15.80 -37.36
N ILE A 22 20.33 16.83 -37.92
CA ILE A 22 19.41 17.73 -37.20
C ILE A 22 18.18 16.98 -36.73
N CYS A 23 17.58 16.13 -37.58
CA CYS A 23 16.44 15.29 -37.19
C CYS A 23 16.81 14.29 -36.09
N PHE A 24 18.00 13.71 -36.15
CA PHE A 24 18.50 12.80 -35.11
C PHE A 24 18.73 13.50 -33.77
N ILE A 25 19.30 14.71 -33.81
CA ILE A 25 19.48 15.53 -32.59
C ILE A 25 18.13 15.94 -32.00
N LEU A 26 17.15 16.36 -32.82
CA LEU A 26 15.80 16.69 -32.39
C LEU A 26 15.10 15.47 -31.79
N PHE A 27 15.26 14.29 -32.37
CA PHE A 27 14.70 13.03 -31.83
C PHE A 27 15.30 12.68 -30.46
N LEU A 28 16.61 12.86 -30.27
CA LEU A 28 17.32 12.65 -29.01
C LEU A 28 16.91 13.64 -27.90
N VAL A 29 16.47 14.84 -28.26
CA VAL A 29 16.01 15.86 -27.30
C VAL A 29 14.55 15.68 -26.90
N ILE A 30 13.71 15.22 -27.84
CA ILE A 30 12.24 15.06 -27.59
C ILE A 30 11.92 13.76 -26.86
N VAL A 31 12.65 12.66 -27.13
CA VAL A 31 12.40 11.34 -26.51
C VAL A 31 12.55 11.34 -24.98
N PRO A 32 13.55 12.01 -24.35
CA PRO A 32 13.65 11.99 -22.89
C PRO A 32 12.58 12.80 -22.18
N ILE A 33 11.89 13.72 -22.84
CA ILE A 33 10.86 14.56 -22.20
C ILE A 33 9.58 13.78 -21.91
N GLN A 34 9.33 12.69 -22.63
CA GLN A 34 8.13 11.88 -22.42
C GLN A 34 8.29 10.75 -21.38
N LEU A 35 9.53 10.46 -20.96
CA LEU A 35 9.80 9.39 -19.99
C LEU A 35 9.62 9.79 -18.51
N ASN A 36 9.39 11.06 -18.21
CA ASN A 36 9.23 11.55 -16.84
C ASN A 36 7.78 11.93 -16.47
N ALA A 37 6.80 11.61 -17.33
CA ALA A 37 5.39 11.74 -16.99
C ALA A 37 4.83 10.42 -16.45
N GLN A 38 5.60 9.69 -15.66
CA GLN A 38 5.04 8.74 -14.72
C GLN A 38 4.55 9.58 -13.54
N SER A 39 3.31 10.05 -13.62
CA SER A 39 2.53 10.48 -12.48
C SER A 39 2.68 9.34 -11.45
N SER A 40 3.46 9.58 -10.41
CA SER A 40 3.19 8.92 -9.15
C SER A 40 1.78 9.38 -8.80
N GLY A 41 0.78 8.60 -9.20
CA GLY A 41 -0.56 8.69 -8.62
C GLY A 41 -0.32 8.67 -7.13
N ASP A 42 -0.98 9.56 -6.43
CA ASP A 42 -0.96 9.60 -4.97
C ASP A 42 -1.26 8.19 -4.47
N ASP A 43 -0.21 7.41 -4.19
CA ASP A 43 -0.33 6.07 -3.64
C ASP A 43 -0.77 6.24 -2.19
N VAL A 44 -2.09 6.36 -2.01
CA VAL A 44 -2.71 6.46 -0.69
C VAL A 44 -2.44 5.17 0.06
N PHE A 45 -1.64 5.26 1.12
CA PHE A 45 -1.31 4.11 1.95
C PHE A 45 -2.57 3.56 2.63
N THR A 46 -2.93 2.33 2.34
CA THR A 46 -4.17 1.72 2.82
C THR A 46 -3.92 0.84 4.04
N VAL A 47 -4.50 1.22 5.17
CA VAL A 47 -4.46 0.46 6.43
C VAL A 47 -5.81 -0.20 6.66
N VAL A 48 -5.82 -1.52 6.83
CA VAL A 48 -7.01 -2.24 7.31
C VAL A 48 -6.86 -2.50 8.81
N ILE A 49 -7.82 -2.02 9.59
CA ILE A 49 -7.88 -2.28 11.03
C ILE A 49 -8.97 -3.32 11.30
N ASP A 50 -8.54 -4.43 11.85
CA ASP A 50 -9.39 -5.53 12.25
C ASP A 50 -9.67 -5.45 13.75
N ALA A 51 -10.94 -5.25 14.10
CA ALA A 51 -11.41 -5.38 15.48
C ALA A 51 -11.79 -6.84 15.73
N GLY A 52 -11.00 -7.57 16.50
CA GLY A 52 -11.23 -8.99 16.78
C GLY A 52 -12.63 -9.28 17.34
N HIS A 53 -13.13 -10.48 17.07
CA HIS A 53 -14.46 -10.95 17.52
C HIS A 53 -15.63 -10.11 16.97
N GLY A 54 -16.79 -10.11 17.65
CA GLY A 54 -17.96 -9.30 17.27
C GLY A 54 -19.25 -10.10 17.18
N GLY A 55 -20.39 -9.45 17.39
CA GLY A 55 -21.71 -10.06 17.33
C GLY A 55 -21.84 -11.25 18.28
N LYS A 56 -22.04 -12.45 17.72
CA LYS A 56 -22.17 -13.72 18.44
C LYS A 56 -20.90 -14.21 19.13
N ASP A 57 -19.74 -13.70 18.73
CA ASP A 57 -18.45 -14.04 19.31
C ASP A 57 -17.99 -12.94 20.28
N PRO A 58 -18.08 -13.18 21.61
CA PRO A 58 -17.71 -12.18 22.60
C PRO A 58 -16.18 -12.04 22.76
N GLY A 59 -15.37 -13.01 22.31
CA GLY A 59 -13.97 -13.14 22.70
C GLY A 59 -13.82 -13.43 24.20
N ALA A 60 -12.75 -12.97 24.80
CA ALA A 60 -12.54 -13.11 26.24
C ALA A 60 -13.61 -12.37 27.04
N VAL A 61 -14.14 -13.06 28.07
CA VAL A 61 -15.20 -12.54 28.92
C VAL A 61 -14.60 -12.02 30.22
N GLY A 62 -14.52 -10.70 30.35
CA GLY A 62 -14.07 -10.04 31.57
C GLY A 62 -15.21 -9.76 32.54
N LYS A 63 -14.86 -9.29 33.74
CA LYS A 63 -15.84 -8.97 34.80
C LYS A 63 -16.79 -7.81 34.42
N LYS A 64 -16.36 -6.89 33.55
CA LYS A 64 -17.08 -5.65 33.21
C LYS A 64 -17.33 -5.46 31.73
N SER A 65 -16.65 -6.21 30.87
CA SER A 65 -16.72 -6.03 29.41
C SER A 65 -16.33 -7.32 28.70
N TYR A 66 -16.72 -7.41 27.44
CA TYR A 66 -16.28 -8.43 26.50
C TYR A 66 -15.12 -7.89 25.65
N GLU A 67 -14.22 -8.76 25.24
CA GLU A 67 -13.11 -8.45 24.35
C GLU A 67 -13.57 -7.70 23.09
N LYS A 68 -14.63 -8.18 22.45
CA LYS A 68 -15.18 -7.57 21.23
C LYS A 68 -15.49 -6.08 21.37
N ASN A 69 -15.93 -5.63 22.54
CA ASN A 69 -16.29 -4.24 22.79
C ASN A 69 -15.04 -3.36 22.94
N ILE A 70 -14.03 -3.89 23.63
CA ILE A 70 -12.77 -3.18 23.86
C ILE A 70 -11.97 -3.13 22.55
N ALA A 71 -11.87 -4.26 21.84
CA ALA A 71 -11.20 -4.31 20.54
C ALA A 71 -11.81 -3.32 19.54
N LEU A 72 -13.15 -3.23 19.46
CA LEU A 72 -13.83 -2.27 18.60
C LEU A 72 -13.56 -0.82 19.00
N ALA A 73 -13.55 -0.52 20.30
CA ALA A 73 -13.30 0.83 20.78
C ALA A 73 -11.85 1.27 20.46
N ILE A 74 -10.88 0.37 20.66
CA ILE A 74 -9.47 0.63 20.34
C ILE A 74 -9.29 0.78 18.82
N ALA A 75 -9.87 -0.12 18.01
CA ALA A 75 -9.78 -0.07 16.56
C ALA A 75 -10.28 1.28 16.00
N LYS A 76 -11.46 1.72 16.45
CA LYS A 76 -12.04 3.01 16.03
C LYS A 76 -11.16 4.19 16.44
N LYS A 77 -10.59 4.16 17.65
CA LYS A 77 -9.72 5.22 18.14
C LYS A 77 -8.38 5.25 17.41
N ALA A 78 -7.80 4.07 17.14
CA ALA A 78 -6.56 3.95 16.37
C ALA A 78 -6.74 4.50 14.95
N GLY A 79 -7.80 4.10 14.25
CA GLY A 79 -8.07 4.60 12.91
C GLY A 79 -8.32 6.10 12.87
N TYR A 80 -9.05 6.64 13.83
CA TYR A 80 -9.22 8.10 13.96
C TYR A 80 -7.87 8.83 14.07
N TYR A 81 -6.96 8.34 14.90
CA TYR A 81 -5.65 8.97 15.04
C TYR A 81 -4.78 8.78 13.79
N ILE A 82 -4.82 7.63 13.15
CA ILE A 82 -4.08 7.39 11.90
C ILE A 82 -4.51 8.41 10.84
N GLU A 83 -5.82 8.54 10.58
CA GLU A 83 -6.37 9.48 9.59
C GLU A 83 -6.17 10.96 9.98
N SER A 84 -6.06 11.26 11.27
CA SER A 84 -5.90 12.66 11.73
C SER A 84 -4.46 13.12 11.82
N LEU A 85 -3.48 12.22 11.87
CA LEU A 85 -2.08 12.53 12.10
C LEU A 85 -1.17 12.20 10.93
N ILE A 86 -1.64 11.43 9.96
CA ILE A 86 -0.86 10.96 8.81
C ILE A 86 -1.61 11.37 7.55
N ASP A 87 -0.95 12.15 6.70
CA ASP A 87 -1.46 12.51 5.37
C ASP A 87 -1.35 11.31 4.43
N ASP A 88 -2.15 11.30 3.37
CA ASP A 88 -2.17 10.27 2.31
C ASP A 88 -2.38 8.84 2.82
N VAL A 89 -3.12 8.68 3.92
CA VAL A 89 -3.53 7.39 4.47
C VAL A 89 -5.04 7.19 4.38
N ARG A 90 -5.45 5.97 4.06
CA ARG A 90 -6.86 5.53 4.06
C ARG A 90 -7.04 4.41 5.06
N VAL A 91 -7.98 4.55 6.01
CA VAL A 91 -8.31 3.52 6.99
C VAL A 91 -9.60 2.80 6.61
N ILE A 92 -9.52 1.48 6.56
CA ILE A 92 -10.64 0.57 6.34
C ILE A 92 -10.76 -0.31 7.58
N TYR A 93 -11.99 -0.58 8.00
CA TYR A 93 -12.25 -1.43 9.16
C TYR A 93 -12.93 -2.73 8.71
N THR A 94 -12.58 -3.85 9.32
CA THR A 94 -13.29 -5.10 9.11
C THR A 94 -14.72 -5.03 9.67
N ARG A 95 -14.91 -4.26 10.76
CA ARG A 95 -16.22 -3.91 11.32
C ARG A 95 -16.16 -2.56 12.05
N LYS A 96 -17.26 -1.81 11.98
CA LYS A 96 -17.44 -0.52 12.69
C LYS A 96 -18.50 -0.59 13.80
N THR A 97 -19.19 -1.73 13.90
CA THR A 97 -20.27 -2.00 14.88
C THR A 97 -20.09 -3.38 15.49
N ASP A 98 -20.97 -3.75 16.43
CA ASP A 98 -20.94 -5.08 17.05
C ASP A 98 -21.59 -6.13 16.15
N VAL A 99 -20.92 -6.46 15.03
CA VAL A 99 -21.30 -7.52 14.09
C VAL A 99 -20.23 -8.59 14.06
N PHE A 100 -20.63 -9.83 13.79
CA PHE A 100 -19.69 -10.92 13.55
C PHE A 100 -19.16 -10.86 12.12
N VAL A 101 -17.86 -11.03 11.96
CA VAL A 101 -17.17 -11.13 10.66
C VAL A 101 -16.31 -12.38 10.70
N ASP A 102 -16.53 -13.29 9.74
CA ASP A 102 -15.75 -14.52 9.63
C ASP A 102 -14.26 -14.22 9.35
N LEU A 103 -13.38 -15.12 9.79
CA LEU A 103 -11.92 -14.92 9.69
C LEU A 103 -11.46 -14.73 8.24
N ASP A 104 -11.97 -15.56 7.33
CA ASP A 104 -11.64 -15.48 5.90
C ASP A 104 -12.09 -14.13 5.30
N VAL A 105 -13.26 -13.63 5.73
CA VAL A 105 -13.78 -12.35 5.26
C VAL A 105 -12.90 -11.18 5.72
N ARG A 106 -12.28 -11.27 6.90
CA ARG A 106 -11.35 -10.25 7.40
C ARG A 106 -10.12 -10.11 6.49
N ALA A 107 -9.52 -11.26 6.15
CA ALA A 107 -8.40 -11.30 5.20
C ALA A 107 -8.82 -10.83 3.81
N ASP A 108 -9.99 -11.23 3.35
CA ASP A 108 -10.54 -10.81 2.06
C ASP A 108 -10.77 -9.29 1.97
N ILE A 109 -11.19 -8.65 3.06
CA ILE A 109 -11.33 -7.18 3.09
C ILE A 109 -9.98 -6.53 2.83
N ALA A 110 -8.90 -7.00 3.46
CA ALA A 110 -7.56 -6.47 3.23
C ALA A 110 -7.11 -6.69 1.78
N ASN A 111 -7.24 -7.92 1.28
CA ASN A 111 -6.79 -8.28 -0.06
C ASN A 111 -7.54 -7.52 -1.17
N ARG A 112 -8.87 -7.40 -1.07
CA ARG A 112 -9.70 -6.69 -2.07
C ARG A 112 -9.46 -5.18 -2.09
N ASN A 113 -8.96 -4.62 -1.00
CA ASN A 113 -8.62 -3.20 -0.91
C ASN A 113 -7.15 -2.91 -1.16
N ASN A 114 -6.35 -3.92 -1.55
CA ASN A 114 -4.91 -3.83 -1.73
C ASN A 114 -4.25 -3.14 -0.52
N ALA A 115 -4.56 -3.64 0.69
CA ALA A 115 -4.07 -3.04 1.91
C ALA A 115 -2.55 -3.19 2.02
N ASP A 116 -1.87 -2.08 2.31
CA ASP A 116 -0.44 -2.05 2.59
C ASP A 116 -0.13 -2.55 3.99
N LEU A 117 -1.09 -2.38 4.92
CA LEU A 117 -0.97 -2.81 6.31
C LEU A 117 -2.29 -3.36 6.84
N PHE A 118 -2.22 -4.52 7.51
CA PHE A 118 -3.32 -5.12 8.24
C PHE A 118 -2.99 -5.15 9.74
N ILE A 119 -3.82 -4.51 10.55
CA ILE A 119 -3.67 -4.45 12.01
C ILE A 119 -4.85 -5.13 12.68
N SER A 120 -4.63 -6.29 13.30
CA SER A 120 -5.66 -6.97 14.11
C SER A 120 -5.50 -6.64 15.58
N ILE A 121 -6.60 -6.28 16.22
CA ILE A 121 -6.66 -5.84 17.62
C ILE A 121 -7.44 -6.86 18.43
N HIS A 122 -6.75 -7.45 19.38
CA HIS A 122 -7.27 -8.44 20.34
C HIS A 122 -6.93 -8.07 21.77
N ILE A 123 -7.67 -8.61 22.73
CA ILE A 123 -7.43 -8.45 24.16
C ILE A 123 -7.20 -9.82 24.78
N ASN A 124 -5.94 -10.17 24.98
CA ASN A 124 -5.58 -11.43 25.58
C ASN A 124 -6.05 -11.50 27.05
N SER A 125 -6.54 -12.66 27.46
CA SER A 125 -6.93 -12.94 28.82
C SER A 125 -6.13 -14.10 29.38
N ILE A 126 -5.61 -13.95 30.60
CA ILE A 126 -4.93 -15.02 31.32
C ILE A 126 -5.69 -15.34 32.59
N PRO A 127 -6.09 -16.59 32.82
CA PRO A 127 -6.85 -16.99 34.00
C PRO A 127 -6.22 -16.60 35.35
N SER A 128 -4.88 -16.56 35.41
CA SER A 128 -4.14 -16.20 36.61
C SER A 128 -4.18 -14.72 36.99
N GLY A 129 -4.56 -13.82 36.04
CA GLY A 129 -4.56 -12.38 36.23
C GLY A 129 -3.19 -11.75 36.52
N ARG A 130 -2.10 -12.50 36.36
CA ARG A 130 -0.73 -12.06 36.71
C ARG A 130 0.02 -11.35 35.58
N ALA A 131 -0.42 -11.47 34.34
CA ALA A 131 0.19 -10.78 33.23
C ALA A 131 -0.60 -9.54 32.87
N SER A 132 0.09 -8.44 32.64
CA SER A 132 -0.47 -7.19 32.14
C SER A 132 0.54 -6.55 31.19
N GLY A 133 0.04 -5.80 30.21
CA GLY A 133 0.86 -5.14 29.21
C GLY A 133 0.28 -5.29 27.81
N THR A 134 1.02 -4.77 26.83
CA THR A 134 0.71 -4.89 25.40
C THR A 134 1.74 -5.77 24.72
N MET A 135 1.31 -6.52 23.73
CA MET A 135 2.17 -7.37 22.91
C MET A 135 1.81 -7.16 21.44
N THR A 136 2.83 -7.05 20.61
CA THR A 136 2.68 -6.92 19.16
C THR A 136 3.30 -8.13 18.49
N PHE A 137 2.55 -8.78 17.61
CA PHE A 137 3.04 -9.86 16.76
C PHE A 137 3.14 -9.35 15.34
N VAL A 138 4.28 -9.59 14.69
CA VAL A 138 4.48 -9.27 13.29
C VAL A 138 4.59 -10.56 12.51
N MET A 139 3.75 -10.73 11.47
CA MET A 139 3.88 -11.87 10.56
C MET A 139 5.04 -11.64 9.61
N GLY A 140 6.02 -12.54 9.63
CA GLY A 140 7.14 -12.52 8.69
C GLY A 140 6.74 -13.00 7.29
N VAL A 141 7.51 -12.59 6.30
CA VAL A 141 7.31 -12.94 4.87
C VAL A 141 7.63 -14.41 4.56
N THR A 142 8.33 -15.11 5.45
CA THR A 142 8.70 -16.52 5.31
C THR A 142 7.99 -17.37 6.35
N LYS A 143 7.41 -18.48 5.89
CA LYS A 143 6.79 -19.52 6.76
C LYS A 143 7.82 -20.31 7.57
N ASN A 144 8.74 -19.65 8.23
CA ASN A 144 9.70 -20.29 9.13
C ASN A 144 9.30 -20.01 10.57
N ASP A 145 9.23 -21.07 11.37
CA ASP A 145 8.87 -21.03 12.80
C ASP A 145 9.75 -20.10 13.66
N ASN A 146 10.87 -19.63 13.12
CA ASN A 146 11.80 -18.71 13.77
C ASN A 146 11.36 -17.22 13.75
N ASN A 147 10.27 -16.87 13.04
CA ASN A 147 9.76 -15.49 12.98
C ASN A 147 8.80 -15.15 14.14
N LEU A 148 8.62 -16.06 15.09
CA LEU A 148 7.77 -15.85 16.27
C LEU A 148 8.57 -15.38 17.51
N GLN A 149 9.86 -15.11 17.35
CA GLN A 149 10.71 -14.59 18.44
C GLN A 149 11.10 -13.14 18.14
N LEU A 150 10.25 -12.23 18.54
CA LEU A 150 10.58 -10.83 18.84
C LEU A 150 10.26 -10.53 20.28
#